data_d2e812d946df63f31fde35aaf2a0fdcd
#
_entry.id   d2e812d946df63f31fde35aaf2a0fdcd
#
_cell.length_a   1.000
_cell.length_b   1.000
_cell.length_c   1.000
_cell.angle_alpha   90.00
_cell.angle_beta   90.00
_cell.angle_gamma   90.00
#
_symmetry.space_group_name_H-M   'P 1'
#
loop_
_entity.id
_entity.type
_entity.pdbx_description
1 polymer ?
#
loop_
_entity_poly.entity_id
_entity_poly.type
_entity_poly.pdbx_seq_one_letter_code
_entity_poly.pdbx_strand_id
1 'polypeptide(L)' 'MPLYFFRIRNGPYSGASEQGIELADRAAAWKELTSVCGDMVGGISRKLKENSEWQMELLDESKKPVFRIRLVADPLD' A
#
# COMPACT_ATOMS: atom_id res chain seq x y z
N MET A 1 14.19 -15.89 4.65
CA MET A 1 13.82 -14.45 4.58
C MET A 1 12.39 -14.28 5.02
N PRO A 2 12.08 -13.20 5.75
CA PRO A 2 10.69 -13.00 6.17
C PRO A 2 9.76 -12.76 5.00
N LEU A 3 8.50 -13.14 5.18
CA LEU A 3 7.45 -12.89 4.20
C LEU A 3 6.70 -11.62 4.54
N TYR A 4 6.32 -10.89 3.50
CA TYR A 4 5.51 -9.68 3.63
C TYR A 4 4.31 -9.78 2.69
N PHE A 5 3.23 -9.07 3.05
CA PHE A 5 1.99 -9.08 2.29
C PHE A 5 1.52 -7.65 2.08
N PHE A 6 0.89 -7.39 0.94
CA PHE A 6 0.29 -6.09 0.65
C PHE A 6 -1.19 -6.11 1.00
N ARG A 7 -1.69 -4.97 1.47
CA ARG A 7 -3.12 -4.76 1.69
C ARG A 7 -3.48 -3.36 1.25
N ILE A 8 -4.52 -3.25 0.41
CA ILE A 8 -5.02 -1.97 -0.07
C ILE A 8 -6.38 -1.73 0.55
N ARG A 9 -6.60 -0.54 1.06
CA ARG A 9 -7.82 -0.17 1.76
C ARG A 9 -8.40 1.12 1.20
N ASN A 10 -9.71 1.25 1.32
CA ASN A 10 -10.45 2.49 1.07
C ASN A 10 -10.34 3.00 -0.36
N GLY A 11 -10.54 2.15 -1.36
CA GLY A 11 -10.55 2.65 -2.71
C GLY A 11 -10.33 1.59 -3.75
N PRO A 12 -9.91 2.00 -4.94
CA PRO A 12 -9.64 1.07 -6.04
C PRO A 12 -8.64 0.00 -5.62
N TYR A 13 -8.84 -1.20 -6.13
CA TYR A 13 -7.97 -2.36 -5.89
C TYR A 13 -7.94 -2.81 -4.42
N SER A 14 -8.99 -2.51 -3.66
CA SER A 14 -9.07 -2.95 -2.25
C SER A 14 -8.94 -4.45 -2.13
N GLY A 15 -8.24 -4.89 -1.09
CA GLY A 15 -8.03 -6.30 -0.82
C GLY A 15 -6.63 -6.55 -0.30
N ALA A 16 -6.33 -7.81 0.00
CA ALA A 16 -5.03 -8.22 0.51
C ALA A 16 -4.43 -9.26 -0.43
N SER A 17 -3.11 -9.22 -0.60
CA SER A 17 -2.42 -10.23 -1.37
C SER A 17 -2.46 -11.56 -0.63
N GLU A 18 -2.69 -12.63 -1.35
CA GLU A 18 -2.71 -13.98 -0.78
C GLU A 18 -1.32 -14.59 -0.74
N GLN A 19 -0.45 -14.15 -1.64
CA GLN A 19 0.91 -14.65 -1.72
C GLN A 19 1.87 -13.69 -1.05
N GLY A 20 2.73 -14.23 -0.20
CA GLY A 20 3.76 -13.44 0.45
C GLY A 20 4.93 -13.18 -0.48
N ILE A 21 5.65 -12.12 -0.19
CA ILE A 21 6.88 -11.74 -0.89
C ILE A 21 8.02 -11.87 0.10
N GLU A 22 9.05 -12.60 -0.27
CA GLU A 22 10.24 -12.73 0.56
C GLU A 22 11.13 -11.50 0.36
N LEU A 23 11.42 -10.80 1.46
CA LEU A 23 12.28 -9.62 1.44
C LEU A 23 13.33 -9.78 2.55
N ALA A 24 14.53 -9.27 2.28
CA ALA A 24 15.67 -9.55 3.15
C ALA A 24 15.51 -8.94 4.54
N ASP A 25 15.01 -7.70 4.60
CA ASP A 25 14.90 -6.98 5.86
C ASP A 25 13.88 -5.85 5.72
N ARG A 26 13.77 -5.05 6.77
CA ARG A 26 12.82 -3.93 6.81
C ARG A 26 13.13 -2.87 5.76
N ALA A 27 14.40 -2.62 5.49
CA ALA A 27 14.80 -1.64 4.47
C ALA A 27 14.39 -2.09 3.07
N ALA A 28 14.57 -3.38 2.78
CA ALA A 28 14.13 -3.96 1.51
C ALA A 28 12.61 -3.91 1.38
N ALA A 29 11.90 -4.14 2.49
CA ALA A 29 10.44 -4.07 2.52
C ALA A 29 9.94 -2.66 2.21
N TRP A 30 10.56 -1.64 2.78
CA TRP A 30 10.21 -0.26 2.50
C TRP A 30 10.44 0.09 1.03
N LYS A 31 11.57 -0.34 0.49
CA LYS A 31 11.91 -0.09 -0.92
C LYS A 31 10.87 -0.73 -1.85
N GLU A 32 10.48 -1.97 -1.55
CA GLU A 32 9.47 -2.67 -2.33
C GLU A 32 8.12 -1.96 -2.27
N LEU A 33 7.69 -1.56 -1.08
CA LEU A 33 6.42 -0.87 -0.90
C LEU A 33 6.37 0.42 -1.71
N THR A 34 7.44 1.23 -1.64
CA THR A 34 7.47 2.50 -2.36
C THR A 34 7.51 2.30 -3.88
N SER A 35 8.18 1.25 -4.34
CA SER A 35 8.23 0.92 -5.76
C SER A 35 6.86 0.53 -6.29
N VAL A 36 6.17 -0.37 -5.59
CA VAL A 36 4.83 -0.81 -5.98
C VAL A 36 3.84 0.34 -5.92
N CYS A 37 3.90 1.14 -4.86
CA CYS A 37 3.03 2.30 -4.71
C CYS A 37 3.24 3.29 -5.86
N GLY A 38 4.49 3.56 -6.22
CA GLY A 38 4.81 4.46 -7.32
C GLY A 38 4.21 4.01 -8.65
N ASP A 39 4.25 2.71 -8.90
CA ASP A 39 3.67 2.14 -10.13
C ASP A 39 2.16 2.29 -10.18
N MET A 40 1.49 2.36 -9.02
CA MET A 40 0.04 2.39 -8.94
C MET A 40 -0.56 3.78 -8.83
N VAL A 41 0.22 4.76 -8.39
CA VAL A 41 -0.28 6.09 -8.04
C VAL A 41 -1.06 6.78 -9.18
N GLY A 42 -0.56 6.65 -10.42
CA GLY A 42 -1.23 7.26 -11.57
C GLY A 42 -2.67 6.76 -11.76
N GLY A 43 -2.84 5.43 -11.67
CA GLY A 43 -4.17 4.83 -11.79
C GLY A 43 -5.07 5.15 -10.60
N ILE A 44 -4.50 5.12 -9.40
CA ILE A 44 -5.23 5.43 -8.17
C ILE A 44 -5.71 6.89 -8.21
N SER A 45 -4.84 7.81 -8.60
CA SER A 45 -5.17 9.24 -8.62
C SER A 45 -6.36 9.54 -9.51
N ARG A 46 -6.43 8.88 -10.66
CA ARG A 46 -7.53 9.10 -11.62
C ARG A 46 -8.88 8.60 -11.08
N LYS A 47 -8.86 7.64 -10.18
CA LYS A 47 -10.08 7.04 -9.62
C LYS A 47 -10.42 7.56 -8.23
N LEU A 48 -9.53 8.33 -7.64
CA LEU A 48 -9.73 8.85 -6.29
C LEU A 48 -10.75 9.97 -6.32
N LYS A 49 -11.76 9.87 -5.45
CA LYS A 49 -12.80 10.89 -5.35
C LYS A 49 -12.39 11.97 -4.38
N GLU A 50 -12.98 13.15 -4.53
CA GLU A 50 -12.78 14.23 -3.57
C GLU A 50 -13.15 13.75 -2.17
N ASN A 51 -12.41 14.23 -1.18
CA ASN A 51 -12.66 13.95 0.23
C ASN A 51 -12.59 12.45 0.55
N SER A 52 -11.67 11.77 -0.10
CA SER A 52 -11.45 10.35 0.11
C SER A 52 -9.99 10.06 0.41
N GLU A 53 -9.73 8.85 0.85
CA GLU A 53 -8.40 8.41 1.21
C GLU A 53 -8.18 6.98 0.70
N TRP A 54 -7.00 6.76 0.14
CA TRP A 54 -6.57 5.44 -0.29
C TRP A 54 -5.34 5.06 0.53
N GLN A 55 -5.29 3.82 0.98
CA GLN A 55 -4.18 3.33 1.80
C GLN A 55 -3.59 2.06 1.21
N MET A 56 -2.25 1.98 1.24
CA MET A 56 -1.53 0.75 0.95
C MET A 56 -0.67 0.42 2.15
N GLU A 57 -0.80 -0.80 2.64
CA GLU A 57 -0.06 -1.28 3.79
C GLU A 57 0.81 -2.46 3.42
N LEU A 58 1.95 -2.57 4.10
CA LEU A 58 2.78 -3.76 4.04
C LEU A 58 2.67 -4.46 5.39
N LEU A 59 2.31 -5.74 5.35
CA LEU A 59 2.10 -6.55 6.54
C LEU A 59 3.25 -7.55 6.72
N ASP A 60 3.59 -7.85 7.95
CA ASP A 60 4.59 -8.88 8.25
C ASP A 60 3.96 -10.29 8.19
N GLU A 61 4.73 -11.30 8.55
CA GLU A 61 4.27 -12.69 8.54
C GLU A 61 3.07 -12.92 9.45
N SER A 62 2.94 -12.11 10.51
CA SER A 62 1.82 -12.19 11.44
C SER A 62 0.62 -11.37 10.98
N LYS A 63 0.70 -10.81 9.77
CA LYS A 63 -0.33 -9.93 9.20
C LYS A 63 -0.50 -8.62 9.95
N LYS A 64 0.55 -8.18 10.64
CA LYS A 64 0.56 -6.87 11.29
C LYS A 64 1.12 -5.82 10.34
N PRO A 65 0.50 -4.64 10.24
CA PRO A 65 1.04 -3.58 9.39
C PRO A 65 2.39 -3.10 9.94
N VAL A 66 3.40 -3.09 9.08
CA VAL A 66 4.71 -2.53 9.41
C VAL A 66 4.96 -1.20 8.72
N PHE A 67 4.32 -0.97 7.59
CA PHE A 67 4.36 0.31 6.88
C PHE A 67 2.99 0.62 6.31
N ARG A 68 2.70 1.92 6.18
CA ARG A 68 1.47 2.40 5.53
C ARG A 68 1.77 3.65 4.74
N ILE A 69 1.27 3.70 3.51
CA ILE A 69 1.28 4.91 2.68
C ILE A 69 -0.16 5.30 2.44
N ARG A 70 -0.47 6.58 2.62
CA ARG A 70 -1.81 7.11 2.41
C ARG A 70 -1.80 8.16 1.33
N LEU A 71 -2.80 8.10 0.47
CA LEU A 71 -3.05 9.12 -0.55
C LEU A 71 -4.40 9.75 -0.23
N VAL A 72 -4.39 11.03 0.10
CA VAL A 72 -5.57 11.75 0.58
C VAL A 72 -5.93 12.84 -0.42
N ALA A 73 -7.20 12.92 -0.77
CA ALA A 73 -7.72 13.97 -1.64
C ALA A 73 -8.60 14.89 -0.80
N ASP A 74 -8.05 16.04 -0.42
CA ASP A 74 -8.73 17.03 0.40
C ASP A 74 -9.19 18.21 -0.44
N PRO A 75 -10.50 18.49 -0.51
CA PRO A 75 -10.94 19.73 -1.13
C PRO A 75 -10.63 20.91 -0.21
N LEU A 76 -9.97 21.91 -0.74
CA LEU A 76 -9.61 23.11 0.00
C LEU A 76 -10.36 24.28 -0.59
N ASP A 77 -11.36 24.74 0.11
CA ASP A 77 -12.21 25.85 -0.34
C ASP A 77 -11.76 27.20 0.18
#